data_880d8bf854e319e3a16de943f60156a1
#
_entry.id   880d8bf854e319e3a16de943f60156a1
#
_cell.length_a   1.000
_cell.length_b   1.000
_cell.length_c   1.000
_cell.angle_alpha   90.00
_cell.angle_beta   90.00
_cell.angle_gamma   90.00
#
_symmetry.space_group_name_H-M   'P 1'
#
loop_
_entity.id
_entity.type
_entity.pdbx_description
1 polymer ?
#
loop_
_entity_poly.entity_id
_entity_poly.type
_entity_poly.pdbx_seq_one_letter_code
_entity_poly.pdbx_strand_id
1 'polypeptide(L)'
;MMCWFVNSKHKQFWLPPARLAIASLAAVIAAGDCAGAKSGRNERSVESVKSRSVGEPIMAIVSLKSQQVTFYDADGWILRAPVSSGMTGRETPAGVFSVVEKDKDHHSNLYDDAWMPNMQRITWSGIALHGGPLPGYAASHGCVRMPYDFAEKLFDKTRIGMRVIIAPNDAEPVEFTHPALFVPSREAVAAAPLRAETLAREATEAAKTADEAKSAAAVTKRETASPAASLRKLEGLKSRADAELAYAEKALAAAKTDQAKARAEDLEAEAAAKASELETQLNAVKADAKAKLDAAAAAQDASEAAEARRADTAKTAHEAKLALEPVSVFVSRATQRLYVRRGFGAYLDVPVTIRNPDQRIGTHVFTAVARTDAGLRWTAVTIDSGDVAKAALDRITLPQDVLDRDRKSVV
;
A
#
# COMPACT_ATOMS: atom_id res chain seq x y z
N MET A 1 0.81 -14.64 -2.60
CA MET A 1 -0.36 -15.22 -3.29
C MET A 1 -0.67 -14.34 -4.50
N MET A 2 -0.56 -14.87 -5.69
CA MET A 2 -0.71 -14.13 -6.95
C MET A 2 -2.10 -14.36 -7.53
N CYS A 3 -2.85 -13.31 -7.83
CA CYS A 3 -4.18 -13.40 -8.43
C CYS A 3 -4.28 -12.55 -9.68
N TRP A 4 -4.83 -13.13 -10.75
CA TRP A 4 -5.15 -12.46 -12.01
C TRP A 4 -6.65 -12.25 -12.14
N PHE A 5 -7.06 -11.05 -12.59
CA PHE A 5 -8.46 -10.71 -12.82
C PHE A 5 -8.66 -10.18 -14.23
N VAL A 6 -9.75 -10.61 -14.85
CA VAL A 6 -10.24 -10.08 -16.11
C VAL A 6 -11.71 -9.70 -15.94
N ASN A 7 -12.08 -8.44 -16.14
CA ASN A 7 -13.41 -7.90 -15.86
C ASN A 7 -14.12 -7.32 -17.10
N SER A 8 -15.44 -7.54 -17.20
CA SER A 8 -16.31 -6.89 -18.16
C SER A 8 -17.25 -5.88 -17.48
N LYS A 9 -17.48 -4.71 -18.10
CA LYS A 9 -18.31 -3.61 -17.57
C LYS A 9 -19.76 -4.01 -17.35
N HIS A 10 -20.33 -3.67 -16.20
CA HIS A 10 -21.76 -3.38 -16.05
C HIS A 10 -22.03 -1.89 -16.31
N LYS A 11 -22.82 -1.57 -17.34
CA LYS A 11 -23.50 -0.28 -17.44
C LYS A 11 -24.80 -0.39 -16.64
N GLN A 12 -24.93 0.36 -15.57
CA GLN A 12 -26.20 0.58 -14.89
C GLN A 12 -27.04 1.55 -15.77
N PHE A 13 -28.15 1.06 -16.32
CA PHE A 13 -29.20 1.91 -16.87
C PHE A 13 -30.14 2.32 -15.75
N TRP A 14 -30.21 3.61 -15.49
CA TRP A 14 -31.27 4.24 -14.70
C TRP A 14 -32.51 4.43 -15.57
N LEU A 15 -33.65 3.85 -15.15
CA LEU A 15 -34.98 4.17 -15.67
C LEU A 15 -35.79 4.87 -14.56
N PRO A 16 -36.56 5.92 -14.88
CA PRO A 16 -37.32 6.65 -13.87
C PRO A 16 -38.59 5.89 -13.44
N PRO A 17 -39.17 6.16 -12.25
CA PRO A 17 -40.29 5.43 -11.72
C PRO A 17 -41.59 5.80 -12.40
N ALA A 18 -42.31 4.82 -12.95
CA ALA A 18 -43.70 4.98 -13.37
C ALA A 18 -44.63 4.81 -12.17
N ARG A 19 -45.49 5.80 -11.96
CA ARG A 19 -46.56 5.77 -10.97
C ARG A 19 -47.67 4.80 -11.43
N LEU A 20 -48.05 3.87 -10.56
CA LEU A 20 -49.26 3.04 -10.77
C LEU A 20 -50.22 3.18 -9.57
N ALA A 21 -51.49 3.33 -9.93
CA ALA A 21 -52.61 3.63 -9.09
C ALA A 21 -53.08 2.46 -8.24
N ILE A 22 -53.63 2.83 -7.05
CA ILE A 22 -54.26 1.92 -6.10
C ILE A 22 -55.66 1.54 -6.59
N ALA A 23 -55.93 0.24 -6.68
CA ALA A 23 -57.28 -0.29 -6.76
C ALA A 23 -57.53 -1.24 -5.56
N SER A 24 -58.39 -0.83 -4.67
CA SER A 24 -58.89 -1.63 -3.53
C SER A 24 -59.89 -2.68 -3.99
N LEU A 25 -59.69 -3.95 -3.62
CA LEU A 25 -60.73 -4.98 -3.70
C LEU A 25 -60.77 -5.77 -2.43
N ALA A 26 -61.92 -5.66 -1.74
CA ALA A 26 -62.25 -6.46 -0.55
C ALA A 26 -62.65 -7.87 -0.97
N ALA A 27 -62.13 -8.90 -0.27
CA ALA A 27 -62.60 -10.28 -0.42
C ALA A 27 -62.64 -11.01 0.92
N VAL A 28 -63.82 -11.41 1.23
CA VAL A 28 -64.43 -12.39 2.12
C VAL A 28 -63.51 -13.43 2.76
N ILE A 29 -63.64 -13.52 4.10
CA ILE A 29 -63.04 -14.56 4.96
C ILE A 29 -63.87 -15.82 4.81
N ALA A 30 -63.24 -16.90 4.33
CA ALA A 30 -63.71 -18.31 4.53
C ALA A 30 -62.69 -18.98 5.45
N ALA A 31 -63.14 -19.32 6.66
CA ALA A 31 -62.39 -20.16 7.59
C ALA A 31 -62.36 -21.59 7.05
N GLY A 32 -61.20 -22.03 6.62
CA GLY A 32 -60.91 -23.43 6.31
C GLY A 32 -59.73 -23.87 7.17
N ASP A 33 -59.97 -24.88 8.03
CA ASP A 33 -58.92 -25.61 8.75
C ASP A 33 -57.92 -26.18 7.75
N CYS A 34 -56.76 -25.54 7.64
CA CYS A 34 -55.60 -26.11 6.97
C CYS A 34 -54.69 -26.77 8.02
N ALA A 35 -54.76 -28.08 8.12
CA ALA A 35 -53.73 -28.90 8.72
C ALA A 35 -52.37 -28.48 8.19
N GLY A 36 -51.51 -28.06 9.10
CA GLY A 36 -50.17 -27.57 8.80
C GLY A 36 -49.32 -28.61 8.11
N ALA A 37 -49.22 -28.53 6.80
CA ALA A 37 -48.08 -29.10 6.07
C ALA A 37 -46.86 -28.27 6.46
N LYS A 38 -46.08 -28.73 7.45
CA LYS A 38 -44.69 -28.29 7.63
C LYS A 38 -43.95 -28.58 6.32
N SER A 39 -43.89 -27.61 5.44
CA SER A 39 -42.90 -27.59 4.37
C SER A 39 -41.56 -27.73 5.06
N GLY A 40 -40.98 -28.89 5.00
CA GLY A 40 -39.62 -29.16 5.43
C GLY A 40 -38.68 -28.34 4.54
N ARG A 41 -38.48 -27.06 4.93
CA ARG A 41 -37.41 -26.26 4.42
C ARG A 41 -36.13 -26.95 4.86
N ASN A 42 -35.41 -27.58 3.95
CA ASN A 42 -34.06 -28.07 4.20
C ASN A 42 -33.26 -26.95 4.78
N GLU A 43 -33.18 -26.83 6.11
CA GLU A 43 -32.26 -25.89 6.76
C GLU A 43 -30.87 -26.38 6.37
N ARG A 44 -30.23 -25.60 5.47
CA ARG A 44 -28.86 -25.86 5.08
C ARG A 44 -28.00 -25.76 6.33
N SER A 45 -27.38 -26.86 6.72
CA SER A 45 -26.50 -26.93 7.89
C SER A 45 -25.10 -26.41 7.56
N VAL A 46 -24.36 -26.07 8.61
CA VAL A 46 -22.92 -25.84 8.50
C VAL A 46 -22.23 -27.17 8.25
N GLU A 47 -21.42 -27.21 7.21
CA GLU A 47 -20.67 -28.40 6.80
C GLU A 47 -19.17 -28.17 6.92
N SER A 48 -18.42 -29.18 7.28
CA SER A 48 -16.95 -29.18 7.28
C SER A 48 -16.43 -30.47 6.66
N VAL A 49 -15.34 -30.37 5.92
CA VAL A 49 -14.66 -31.55 5.39
C VAL A 49 -14.05 -32.34 6.55
N LYS A 50 -14.29 -33.67 6.56
CA LYS A 50 -13.81 -34.61 7.61
C LYS A 50 -12.83 -35.63 7.05
N SER A 51 -12.72 -35.72 5.73
CA SER A 51 -11.95 -36.79 5.04
C SER A 51 -10.45 -36.50 4.97
N ARG A 52 -10.01 -35.29 5.30
CA ARG A 52 -8.61 -34.87 5.26
C ARG A 52 -8.28 -33.83 6.30
N SER A 53 -7.01 -33.61 6.57
CA SER A 53 -6.51 -32.45 7.29
C SER A 53 -6.83 -31.17 6.52
N VAL A 54 -7.32 -30.13 7.22
CA VAL A 54 -7.64 -28.83 6.61
C VAL A 54 -6.52 -27.84 6.82
N GLY A 55 -6.17 -27.12 5.75
CA GLY A 55 -5.24 -25.99 5.78
C GLY A 55 -5.94 -24.70 6.17
N GLU A 56 -5.17 -23.60 6.15
CA GLU A 56 -5.73 -22.25 6.33
C GLU A 56 -6.62 -21.86 5.13
N PRO A 57 -7.74 -21.15 5.37
CA PRO A 57 -8.57 -20.64 4.30
C PRO A 57 -7.80 -19.63 3.45
N ILE A 58 -7.73 -19.85 2.13
CA ILE A 58 -7.10 -18.94 1.17
C ILE A 58 -8.11 -18.11 0.40
N MET A 59 -9.34 -18.63 0.23
CA MET A 59 -10.44 -17.89 -0.39
C MET A 59 -11.80 -18.34 0.15
N ALA A 60 -12.77 -17.43 0.06
CA ALA A 60 -14.19 -17.68 0.24
C ALA A 60 -14.94 -17.40 -1.05
N ILE A 61 -15.92 -18.22 -1.39
CA ILE A 61 -16.86 -17.98 -2.49
C ILE A 61 -18.25 -17.92 -1.90
N VAL A 62 -18.92 -16.78 -2.07
CA VAL A 62 -20.32 -16.57 -1.69
C VAL A 62 -21.17 -16.67 -2.96
N SER A 63 -22.06 -17.64 -3.02
CA SER A 63 -23.08 -17.73 -4.08
C SER A 63 -24.34 -16.97 -3.66
N LEU A 64 -24.68 -15.92 -4.42
CA LEU A 64 -25.91 -15.16 -4.20
C LEU A 64 -27.14 -15.98 -4.58
N LYS A 65 -27.03 -16.86 -5.58
CA LYS A 65 -28.10 -17.74 -6.03
C LYS A 65 -28.48 -18.77 -4.96
N SER A 66 -27.52 -19.49 -4.44
CA SER A 66 -27.76 -20.55 -3.47
C SER A 66 -27.74 -20.06 -2.03
N GLN A 67 -27.44 -18.77 -1.77
CA GLN A 67 -27.30 -18.21 -0.43
C GLN A 67 -26.39 -19.07 0.45
N GLN A 68 -25.16 -19.31 -0.05
CA GLN A 68 -24.18 -20.16 0.60
C GLN A 68 -22.79 -19.56 0.48
N VAL A 69 -21.98 -19.67 1.52
CA VAL A 69 -20.54 -19.40 1.49
C VAL A 69 -19.76 -20.71 1.60
N THR A 70 -18.73 -20.85 0.77
CA THR A 70 -17.79 -21.96 0.83
C THR A 70 -16.36 -21.42 0.96
N PHE A 71 -15.64 -21.92 1.96
CA PHE A 71 -14.22 -21.61 2.18
C PHE A 71 -13.36 -22.72 1.60
N TYR A 72 -12.25 -22.32 1.00
CA TYR A 72 -11.30 -23.20 0.33
C TYR A 72 -9.89 -23.00 0.89
N ASP A 73 -9.19 -24.10 1.10
CA ASP A 73 -7.73 -24.14 1.25
C ASP A 73 -7.05 -24.52 -0.08
N ALA A 74 -5.76 -24.91 -0.02
CA ALA A 74 -5.03 -25.32 -1.21
C ALA A 74 -5.61 -26.59 -1.87
N ASP A 75 -6.26 -27.47 -1.13
CA ASP A 75 -6.67 -28.81 -1.57
C ASP A 75 -8.18 -28.94 -1.79
N GLY A 76 -8.93 -27.86 -1.71
CA GLY A 76 -10.36 -27.80 -2.01
C GLY A 76 -11.19 -27.15 -0.91
N TRP A 77 -12.48 -27.44 -0.88
CA TRP A 77 -13.36 -26.85 0.11
C TRP A 77 -13.11 -27.43 1.52
N ILE A 78 -13.26 -26.56 2.53
CA ILE A 78 -13.02 -26.91 3.93
C ILE A 78 -14.22 -26.67 4.84
N LEU A 79 -14.93 -25.55 4.61
CA LEU A 79 -16.08 -25.13 5.38
C LEU A 79 -17.16 -24.58 4.46
N ARG A 80 -18.41 -24.87 4.79
CA ARG A 80 -19.58 -24.39 4.04
C ARG A 80 -20.71 -24.03 5.01
N ALA A 81 -21.35 -22.89 4.76
CA ALA A 81 -22.45 -22.44 5.60
C ALA A 81 -23.52 -21.70 4.77
N PRO A 82 -24.79 -21.74 5.20
CA PRO A 82 -25.81 -20.86 4.66
C PRO A 82 -25.50 -19.42 4.98
N VAL A 83 -25.94 -18.50 4.12
CA VAL A 83 -25.81 -17.05 4.34
C VAL A 83 -27.13 -16.33 4.06
N SER A 84 -27.19 -15.06 4.48
CA SER A 84 -28.22 -14.12 4.03
C SER A 84 -27.52 -12.87 3.49
N SER A 85 -27.54 -12.71 2.17
CA SER A 85 -26.96 -11.58 1.46
C SER A 85 -27.90 -10.37 1.41
N GLY A 86 -27.50 -9.31 0.71
CA GLY A 86 -28.29 -8.09 0.53
C GLY A 86 -29.62 -8.33 -0.17
N MET A 87 -30.68 -7.72 0.36
CA MET A 87 -32.03 -7.75 -0.22
C MET A 87 -32.10 -6.91 -1.51
N THR A 88 -33.23 -7.03 -2.24
CA THR A 88 -33.54 -6.21 -3.41
C THR A 88 -33.45 -4.71 -3.09
N GLY A 89 -32.74 -3.95 -3.89
CA GLY A 89 -32.45 -2.52 -3.70
C GLY A 89 -31.27 -2.24 -2.76
N ARG A 90 -30.70 -3.27 -2.12
CA ARG A 90 -29.50 -3.24 -1.28
C ARG A 90 -28.66 -4.49 -1.47
N GLU A 91 -28.48 -4.87 -2.73
CA GLU A 91 -27.82 -6.12 -3.10
C GLU A 91 -26.35 -6.15 -2.64
N THR A 92 -25.88 -7.32 -2.26
CA THR A 92 -24.45 -7.56 -2.10
C THR A 92 -23.80 -7.50 -3.50
N PRO A 93 -22.83 -6.61 -3.72
CA PRO A 93 -22.24 -6.46 -5.06
C PRO A 93 -21.45 -7.71 -5.45
N ALA A 94 -21.74 -8.23 -6.64
CA ALA A 94 -20.93 -9.31 -7.21
C ALA A 94 -19.54 -8.77 -7.58
N GLY A 95 -18.50 -9.59 -7.37
CA GLY A 95 -17.14 -9.18 -7.65
C GLY A 95 -16.11 -9.94 -6.83
N VAL A 96 -14.90 -9.41 -6.87
CA VAL A 96 -13.75 -10.00 -6.21
C VAL A 96 -13.17 -9.00 -5.19
N PHE A 97 -13.16 -9.43 -3.97
CA PHE A 97 -12.80 -8.62 -2.80
C PHE A 97 -11.67 -9.28 -1.99
N SER A 98 -11.20 -8.58 -0.98
CA SER A 98 -10.35 -9.13 0.07
C SER A 98 -10.87 -8.66 1.42
N VAL A 99 -10.63 -9.42 2.46
CA VAL A 99 -10.82 -8.95 3.84
C VAL A 99 -9.86 -7.79 4.09
N VAL A 100 -10.38 -6.61 4.37
CA VAL A 100 -9.59 -5.38 4.58
C VAL A 100 -9.52 -4.97 6.05
N GLU A 101 -10.46 -5.45 6.86
CA GLU A 101 -10.55 -5.15 8.29
C GLU A 101 -11.25 -6.30 9.01
N LYS A 102 -10.92 -6.52 10.28
CA LYS A 102 -11.56 -7.51 11.16
C LYS A 102 -11.83 -6.88 12.52
N ASP A 103 -13.06 -7.08 13.02
CA ASP A 103 -13.49 -6.59 14.33
C ASP A 103 -14.44 -7.62 14.98
N LYS A 104 -14.13 -8.02 16.20
CA LYS A 104 -14.92 -9.06 16.92
C LYS A 104 -16.30 -8.57 17.36
N ASP A 105 -16.39 -7.30 17.72
CA ASP A 105 -17.59 -6.71 18.35
C ASP A 105 -18.00 -5.39 17.66
N HIS A 106 -18.15 -5.47 16.33
CA HIS A 106 -18.45 -4.31 15.50
C HIS A 106 -19.94 -3.93 15.58
N HIS A 107 -20.18 -2.64 15.72
CA HIS A 107 -21.50 -2.02 15.58
C HIS A 107 -21.53 -1.11 14.36
N SER A 108 -22.62 -1.20 13.58
CA SER A 108 -22.76 -0.42 12.37
C SER A 108 -23.05 1.05 12.70
N ASN A 109 -22.21 1.95 12.20
CA ASN A 109 -22.48 3.39 12.23
C ASN A 109 -23.34 3.90 11.07
N LEU A 110 -23.82 3.01 10.19
CA LEU A 110 -24.68 3.31 9.05
C LEU A 110 -26.13 2.86 9.22
N TYR A 111 -26.40 1.88 10.13
CA TYR A 111 -27.70 1.23 10.30
C TYR A 111 -27.98 0.97 11.78
N ASP A 112 -28.58 1.96 12.46
CA ASP A 112 -29.17 1.88 13.79
C ASP A 112 -28.35 1.05 14.82
N ASP A 113 -27.04 1.28 14.86
CA ASP A 113 -26.11 0.56 15.75
C ASP A 113 -26.24 -0.98 15.65
N ALA A 114 -26.58 -1.47 14.48
CA ALA A 114 -26.78 -2.92 14.26
C ALA A 114 -25.53 -3.73 14.60
N TRP A 115 -25.66 -4.68 15.50
CA TRP A 115 -24.57 -5.55 15.94
C TRP A 115 -24.13 -6.51 14.84
N MET A 116 -22.84 -6.49 14.53
CA MET A 116 -22.18 -7.26 13.47
C MET A 116 -21.00 -8.08 14.05
N PRO A 117 -21.27 -9.10 14.89
CA PRO A 117 -20.22 -9.83 15.59
C PRO A 117 -19.32 -10.58 14.61
N ASN A 118 -18.02 -10.62 14.95
CA ASN A 118 -16.99 -11.27 14.14
C ASN A 118 -16.93 -10.73 12.70
N MET A 119 -17.04 -9.41 12.56
CA MET A 119 -17.08 -8.69 11.31
C MET A 119 -15.75 -8.84 10.55
N GLN A 120 -15.85 -9.14 9.26
CA GLN A 120 -14.76 -9.17 8.29
C GLN A 120 -15.16 -8.28 7.11
N ARG A 121 -14.69 -7.05 7.11
CA ARG A 121 -15.00 -6.04 6.09
C ARG A 121 -14.34 -6.39 4.76
N ILE A 122 -15.09 -6.27 3.67
CA ILE A 122 -14.59 -6.54 2.31
C ILE A 122 -14.64 -5.33 1.39
N THR A 123 -15.31 -4.25 1.80
CA THR A 123 -15.30 -2.95 1.07
C THR A 123 -15.21 -1.80 2.05
N TRP A 124 -14.59 -0.70 1.65
CA TRP A 124 -14.56 0.53 2.44
C TRP A 124 -15.92 1.24 2.51
N SER A 125 -16.88 0.85 1.65
CA SER A 125 -18.27 1.30 1.72
C SER A 125 -19.12 0.57 2.77
N GLY A 126 -18.54 -0.36 3.54
CA GLY A 126 -19.19 -0.99 4.68
C GLY A 126 -19.72 -2.41 4.46
N ILE A 127 -19.53 -3.03 3.28
CA ILE A 127 -19.91 -4.43 3.08
C ILE A 127 -18.95 -5.37 3.82
N ALA A 128 -19.50 -6.32 4.57
CA ALA A 128 -18.75 -7.25 5.39
C ALA A 128 -19.42 -8.64 5.47
N LEU A 129 -18.64 -9.65 5.85
CA LEU A 129 -19.14 -10.93 6.36
C LEU A 129 -19.20 -10.84 7.89
N HIS A 130 -20.29 -11.26 8.51
CA HIS A 130 -20.44 -11.21 9.98
C HIS A 130 -21.51 -12.22 10.49
N GLY A 131 -21.53 -12.47 11.77
CA GLY A 131 -22.61 -13.23 12.41
C GLY A 131 -23.94 -12.48 12.39
N GLY A 132 -25.04 -13.16 12.05
CA GLY A 132 -26.34 -12.51 12.04
C GLY A 132 -27.51 -13.46 11.75
N PRO A 133 -28.75 -12.97 11.85
CA PRO A 133 -29.93 -13.79 11.63
C PRO A 133 -30.06 -14.22 10.16
N LEU A 134 -30.42 -15.48 9.94
CA LEU A 134 -30.60 -16.08 8.64
C LEU A 134 -32.06 -16.49 8.41
N PRO A 135 -32.88 -15.66 7.76
CA PRO A 135 -34.27 -16.00 7.47
C PRO A 135 -34.42 -17.01 6.33
N GLY A 136 -33.30 -17.45 5.69
CA GLY A 136 -33.31 -18.40 4.58
C GLY A 136 -33.40 -17.76 3.19
N TYR A 137 -33.32 -16.43 3.12
CA TYR A 137 -33.30 -15.64 1.89
C TYR A 137 -32.41 -14.38 2.07
N ALA A 138 -32.17 -13.64 1.00
CA ALA A 138 -31.43 -12.38 1.02
C ALA A 138 -32.23 -11.29 1.78
N ALA A 139 -31.74 -10.84 2.93
CA ALA A 139 -32.45 -9.94 3.85
C ALA A 139 -31.54 -8.89 4.51
N SER A 140 -30.27 -8.81 4.15
CA SER A 140 -29.36 -7.81 4.69
C SER A 140 -29.42 -6.50 3.93
N HIS A 141 -28.70 -5.47 4.41
CA HIS A 141 -28.49 -4.21 3.74
C HIS A 141 -27.21 -4.19 2.88
N GLY A 142 -26.80 -5.35 2.37
CA GLY A 142 -25.62 -5.53 1.52
C GLY A 142 -24.54 -6.43 2.14
N CYS A 143 -24.46 -6.56 3.45
CA CYS A 143 -23.54 -7.49 4.11
C CYS A 143 -23.93 -8.96 3.87
N VAL A 144 -23.01 -9.87 4.13
CA VAL A 144 -23.23 -11.32 4.10
C VAL A 144 -23.31 -11.81 5.53
N ARG A 145 -24.53 -12.11 6.01
CA ARG A 145 -24.76 -12.69 7.33
C ARG A 145 -24.48 -14.18 7.30
N MET A 146 -23.80 -14.67 8.33
CA MET A 146 -23.46 -16.09 8.56
C MET A 146 -24.05 -16.55 9.90
N PRO A 147 -24.22 -17.87 10.16
CA PRO A 147 -24.56 -18.37 11.50
C PRO A 147 -23.56 -17.83 12.54
N TYR A 148 -24.04 -17.45 13.72
CA TYR A 148 -23.20 -16.82 14.76
C TYR A 148 -21.98 -17.65 15.15
N ASP A 149 -22.20 -18.91 15.51
CA ASP A 149 -21.11 -19.85 15.90
C ASP A 149 -20.17 -20.16 14.73
N PHE A 150 -20.65 -20.09 13.49
CA PHE A 150 -19.80 -20.24 12.31
C PHE A 150 -18.91 -19.01 12.14
N ALA A 151 -19.48 -17.81 12.24
CA ALA A 151 -18.74 -16.56 12.15
C ALA A 151 -17.65 -16.45 13.23
N GLU A 152 -17.96 -16.84 14.47
CA GLU A 152 -17.03 -16.90 15.59
C GLU A 152 -15.87 -17.86 15.32
N LYS A 153 -16.15 -19.12 14.98
CA LYS A 153 -15.13 -20.14 14.66
C LYS A 153 -14.28 -19.78 13.45
N LEU A 154 -14.86 -19.04 12.50
CA LEU A 154 -14.20 -18.60 11.28
C LEU A 154 -13.25 -17.42 11.53
N PHE A 155 -13.62 -16.53 12.46
CA PHE A 155 -12.89 -15.28 12.68
C PHE A 155 -11.41 -15.50 12.92
N ASP A 156 -11.04 -16.42 13.79
CA ASP A 156 -9.63 -16.69 14.12
C ASP A 156 -8.89 -17.49 13.01
N LYS A 157 -9.62 -18.11 12.08
CA LYS A 157 -9.03 -18.87 10.94
C LYS A 157 -8.77 -18.02 9.71
N THR A 158 -9.35 -16.86 9.61
CA THR A 158 -9.21 -15.97 8.47
C THR A 158 -8.23 -14.84 8.77
N ARG A 159 -7.70 -14.20 7.73
CA ARG A 159 -6.75 -13.10 7.85
C ARG A 159 -7.11 -11.94 6.92
N ILE A 160 -6.62 -10.75 7.26
CA ILE A 160 -6.64 -9.60 6.33
C ILE A 160 -5.89 -10.00 5.05
N GLY A 161 -6.46 -9.63 3.90
CA GLY A 161 -5.95 -10.03 2.58
C GLY A 161 -6.51 -11.35 2.05
N MET A 162 -7.27 -12.14 2.85
CA MET A 162 -7.95 -13.33 2.34
C MET A 162 -8.93 -12.95 1.23
N ARG A 163 -8.94 -13.73 0.15
CA ARG A 163 -9.81 -13.51 -1.00
C ARG A 163 -11.26 -13.83 -0.68
N VAL A 164 -12.18 -12.94 -1.09
CA VAL A 164 -13.62 -13.15 -1.04
C VAL A 164 -14.21 -12.89 -2.42
N ILE A 165 -14.86 -13.89 -3.00
CA ILE A 165 -15.51 -13.82 -4.30
C ILE A 165 -17.02 -13.85 -4.06
N ILE A 166 -17.72 -12.81 -4.50
CA ILE A 166 -19.19 -12.77 -4.49
C ILE A 166 -19.65 -13.12 -5.90
N ALA A 167 -20.20 -14.31 -6.08
CA ALA A 167 -20.64 -14.82 -7.36
C ALA A 167 -22.17 -14.74 -7.48
N PRO A 168 -22.73 -14.22 -8.61
CA PRO A 168 -24.19 -14.23 -8.83
C PRO A 168 -24.78 -15.62 -8.87
N ASN A 169 -24.02 -16.58 -9.39
CA ASN A 169 -24.38 -17.99 -9.48
C ASN A 169 -23.42 -18.85 -8.66
N ASP A 170 -23.72 -20.15 -8.60
CA ASP A 170 -22.82 -21.10 -8.00
C ASP A 170 -21.52 -21.16 -8.80
N ALA A 171 -20.40 -21.07 -8.11
CA ALA A 171 -19.07 -21.10 -8.67
C ALA A 171 -18.13 -21.87 -7.75
N GLU A 172 -17.16 -22.55 -8.33
CA GLU A 172 -16.13 -23.30 -7.62
C GLU A 172 -14.77 -23.14 -8.27
N PRO A 173 -13.66 -23.27 -7.54
CA PRO A 173 -12.33 -23.27 -8.12
C PRO A 173 -12.09 -24.56 -8.87
N VAL A 174 -11.67 -24.46 -10.14
CA VAL A 174 -11.22 -25.57 -10.97
C VAL A 174 -9.72 -25.50 -11.17
N GLU A 175 -9.04 -26.64 -11.18
CA GLU A 175 -7.61 -26.67 -11.48
C GLU A 175 -7.34 -26.08 -12.87
N PHE A 176 -6.28 -25.27 -12.97
CA PHE A 176 -6.03 -24.46 -14.14
C PHE A 176 -4.56 -24.34 -14.47
N THR A 177 -4.23 -24.51 -15.76
CA THR A 177 -2.87 -24.33 -16.29
C THR A 177 -2.90 -23.48 -17.53
N HIS A 178 -1.98 -22.51 -17.65
CA HIS A 178 -1.86 -21.67 -18.83
C HIS A 178 -0.45 -21.08 -18.93
N PRO A 179 0.16 -20.97 -20.14
CA PRO A 179 1.52 -20.43 -20.32
C PRO A 179 1.70 -18.98 -19.87
N ALA A 180 0.61 -18.18 -19.84
CA ALA A 180 0.63 -16.79 -19.39
C ALA A 180 0.62 -16.67 -17.86
N LEU A 181 0.46 -17.76 -17.10
CA LEU A 181 0.52 -17.71 -15.64
C LEU A 181 1.97 -17.61 -15.17
N PHE A 182 2.15 -16.80 -14.15
CA PHE A 182 3.47 -16.53 -13.58
C PHE A 182 4.12 -17.78 -12.95
N VAL A 183 5.40 -17.96 -13.22
CA VAL A 183 6.23 -19.01 -12.60
C VAL A 183 7.40 -18.33 -11.88
N PRO A 184 7.34 -18.18 -10.56
CA PRO A 184 8.40 -17.52 -9.79
C PRO A 184 9.68 -18.38 -9.76
N SER A 185 10.86 -17.72 -9.67
CA SER A 185 12.11 -18.41 -9.34
C SER A 185 12.02 -19.01 -7.93
N ARG A 186 12.35 -20.30 -7.81
CA ARG A 186 12.35 -21.02 -6.54
C ARG A 186 13.36 -20.45 -5.56
N GLU A 187 14.57 -20.20 -6.06
CA GLU A 187 15.69 -19.69 -5.28
C GLU A 187 15.37 -18.28 -4.75
N ALA A 188 14.86 -17.40 -5.61
CA ALA A 188 14.51 -16.04 -5.23
C ALA A 188 13.42 -16.00 -4.16
N VAL A 189 12.39 -16.83 -4.31
CA VAL A 189 11.30 -16.89 -3.31
C VAL A 189 11.76 -17.50 -1.98
N ALA A 190 12.63 -18.52 -2.02
CA ALA A 190 13.19 -19.12 -0.81
C ALA A 190 14.12 -18.15 -0.06
N ALA A 191 14.90 -17.35 -0.80
CA ALA A 191 15.82 -16.36 -0.23
C ALA A 191 15.13 -15.07 0.26
N ALA A 192 13.95 -14.74 -0.24
CA ALA A 192 13.28 -13.47 0.02
C ALA A 192 13.06 -13.14 1.51
N PRO A 193 12.62 -14.06 2.38
CA PRO A 193 12.45 -13.76 3.81
C PRO A 193 13.76 -13.39 4.50
N LEU A 194 14.82 -14.17 4.27
CA LEU A 194 16.14 -13.91 4.85
C LEU A 194 16.73 -12.58 4.33
N ARG A 195 16.57 -12.31 3.04
CA ARG A 195 16.98 -11.03 2.44
C ARG A 195 16.26 -9.85 3.09
N ALA A 196 14.94 -9.92 3.26
CA ALA A 196 14.15 -8.89 3.89
C ALA A 196 14.58 -8.62 5.34
N GLU A 197 14.86 -9.68 6.11
CA GLU A 197 15.37 -9.57 7.47
C GLU A 197 16.77 -8.92 7.52
N THR A 198 17.66 -9.33 6.63
CA THR A 198 19.01 -8.76 6.53
C THR A 198 18.97 -7.27 6.21
N LEU A 199 18.21 -6.87 5.20
CA LEU A 199 18.06 -5.47 4.80
C LEU A 199 17.37 -4.63 5.89
N ALA A 200 16.44 -5.20 6.65
CA ALA A 200 15.82 -4.51 7.79
C ALA A 200 16.84 -4.25 8.91
N ARG A 201 17.75 -5.18 9.18
CA ARG A 201 18.85 -4.96 10.13
C ARG A 201 19.84 -3.90 9.64
N GLU A 202 20.21 -3.93 8.36
CA GLU A 202 21.09 -2.92 7.76
C GLU A 202 20.46 -1.52 7.83
N ALA A 203 19.18 -1.39 7.56
CA ALA A 203 18.46 -0.11 7.68
C ALA A 203 18.43 0.40 9.14
N THR A 204 18.26 -0.50 10.11
CA THR A 204 18.29 -0.14 11.53
C THR A 204 19.67 0.36 11.95
N GLU A 205 20.73 -0.29 11.51
CA GLU A 205 22.10 0.12 11.82
C GLU A 205 22.50 1.43 11.13
N ALA A 206 22.07 1.61 9.87
CA ALA A 206 22.26 2.87 9.16
C ALA A 206 21.53 4.05 9.83
N ALA A 207 20.33 3.81 10.36
CA ALA A 207 19.58 4.82 11.11
C ALA A 207 20.33 5.23 12.38
N LYS A 208 20.85 4.27 13.14
CA LYS A 208 21.65 4.52 14.35
C LYS A 208 22.92 5.32 14.02
N THR A 209 23.64 4.90 12.97
CA THR A 209 24.85 5.62 12.53
C THR A 209 24.54 7.07 12.12
N ALA A 210 23.40 7.30 11.44
CA ALA A 210 22.99 8.65 11.05
C ALA A 210 22.66 9.53 12.27
N ASP A 211 21.97 8.97 13.29
CA ASP A 211 21.67 9.70 14.52
C ASP A 211 22.94 10.04 15.31
N GLU A 212 23.92 9.13 15.35
CA GLU A 212 25.23 9.36 15.97
C GLU A 212 26.02 10.45 15.23
N ALA A 213 26.11 10.38 13.89
CA ALA A 213 26.80 11.37 13.06
C ALA A 213 26.16 12.76 13.17
N LYS A 214 24.82 12.82 13.20
CA LYS A 214 24.07 14.07 13.39
C LYS A 214 24.35 14.67 14.78
N SER A 215 24.43 13.85 15.81
CA SER A 215 24.78 14.30 17.15
C SER A 215 26.21 14.86 17.22
N ALA A 216 27.17 14.17 16.59
CA ALA A 216 28.56 14.63 16.51
C ALA A 216 28.67 15.96 15.76
N ALA A 217 28.00 16.12 14.62
CA ALA A 217 27.95 17.35 13.85
C ALA A 217 27.33 18.52 14.65
N ALA A 218 26.30 18.24 15.45
CA ALA A 218 25.69 19.23 16.33
C ALA A 218 26.63 19.68 17.46
N VAL A 219 27.44 18.79 18.03
CA VAL A 219 28.45 19.12 19.04
C VAL A 219 29.55 19.99 18.43
N THR A 220 30.17 19.55 17.35
CA THR A 220 31.26 20.31 16.70
C THR A 220 30.78 21.69 16.21
N LYS A 221 29.56 21.79 15.71
CA LYS A 221 28.94 23.08 15.34
C LYS A 221 28.81 24.04 16.52
N ARG A 222 28.46 23.55 17.71
CA ARG A 222 28.40 24.36 18.94
C ARG A 222 29.79 24.82 19.36
N GLU A 223 30.77 23.93 19.32
CA GLU A 223 32.14 24.21 19.71
C GLU A 223 32.82 25.27 18.77
N THR A 224 32.40 25.30 17.52
CA THR A 224 32.92 26.26 16.52
C THR A 224 32.11 27.56 16.44
N ALA A 225 31.01 27.70 17.11
CA ALA A 225 30.13 28.88 17.04
C ALA A 225 30.86 30.17 17.48
N SER A 226 31.59 30.11 18.60
CA SER A 226 32.36 31.25 19.14
C SER A 226 33.57 31.60 18.27
N PRO A 227 34.48 30.68 17.90
CA PRO A 227 35.54 30.92 16.93
C PRO A 227 35.07 31.52 15.59
N ALA A 228 34.01 30.96 15.03
CA ALA A 228 33.47 31.48 13.76
C ALA A 228 32.88 32.89 13.87
N ALA A 229 32.28 33.24 14.99
CA ALA A 229 31.78 34.59 15.27
C ALA A 229 32.94 35.59 15.42
N SER A 230 34.01 35.19 16.13
CA SER A 230 35.20 35.99 16.30
C SER A 230 35.92 36.27 14.98
N LEU A 231 36.05 35.26 14.12
CA LEU A 231 36.60 35.41 12.77
C LEU A 231 35.79 36.40 11.92
N ARG A 232 34.49 36.25 11.85
CA ARG A 232 33.62 37.20 11.08
C ARG A 232 33.74 38.63 11.59
N LYS A 233 33.86 38.84 12.91
CA LYS A 233 34.04 40.15 13.50
C LYS A 233 35.38 40.75 13.09
N LEU A 234 36.47 39.98 13.20
CA LEU A 234 37.81 40.43 12.79
C LEU A 234 37.91 40.70 11.29
N GLU A 235 37.33 39.88 10.45
CA GLU A 235 37.25 40.10 9.00
C GLU A 235 36.51 41.40 8.65
N GLY A 236 35.40 41.69 9.34
CA GLY A 236 34.69 42.96 9.19
C GLY A 236 35.49 44.17 9.64
N LEU A 237 36.24 44.05 10.75
CA LEU A 237 37.13 45.11 11.21
C LEU A 237 38.33 45.35 10.27
N LYS A 238 38.96 44.27 9.78
CA LYS A 238 40.04 44.33 8.78
C LYS A 238 39.58 45.02 7.49
N SER A 239 38.41 44.59 6.95
CA SER A 239 37.86 45.23 5.75
C SER A 239 37.63 46.74 5.90
N ARG A 240 37.20 47.19 7.09
CA ARG A 240 37.05 48.63 7.37
C ARG A 240 38.40 49.33 7.48
N ALA A 241 39.38 48.72 8.15
CA ALA A 241 40.71 49.29 8.28
C ALA A 241 41.42 49.40 6.91
N ASP A 242 41.22 48.41 6.02
CA ASP A 242 41.73 48.46 4.65
C ASP A 242 41.10 49.60 3.82
N ALA A 243 39.80 49.85 4.01
CA ALA A 243 39.13 50.98 3.37
C ALA A 243 39.59 52.31 3.94
N GLU A 244 39.88 52.41 5.25
CA GLU A 244 40.46 53.59 5.88
C GLU A 244 41.87 53.88 5.33
N LEU A 245 42.71 52.86 5.21
CA LEU A 245 44.06 52.95 4.64
C LEU A 245 43.97 53.39 3.19
N ALA A 246 43.16 52.80 2.33
CA ALA A 246 42.97 53.18 0.93
C ALA A 246 42.44 54.60 0.78
N TYR A 247 41.68 55.11 1.74
CA TYR A 247 41.26 56.52 1.79
C TYR A 247 42.44 57.46 2.13
N ALA A 248 43.24 57.09 3.17
CA ALA A 248 44.41 57.88 3.58
C ALA A 248 45.46 57.93 2.49
N GLU A 249 45.74 56.82 1.82
CA GLU A 249 46.68 56.83 0.61
C GLU A 249 46.20 57.75 -0.49
N LYS A 250 44.91 57.79 -0.80
CA LYS A 250 44.30 58.69 -1.77
C LYS A 250 44.40 60.15 -1.31
N ALA A 251 44.21 60.41 -0.02
CA ALA A 251 44.32 61.73 0.56
C ALA A 251 45.79 62.26 0.48
N LEU A 252 46.79 61.43 0.73
CA LEU A 252 48.19 61.72 0.60
C LEU A 252 48.56 62.03 -0.86
N ALA A 253 48.09 61.19 -1.80
CA ALA A 253 48.35 61.44 -3.23
C ALA A 253 47.70 62.72 -3.77
N ALA A 254 46.62 63.21 -3.14
CA ALA A 254 45.91 64.43 -3.53
C ALA A 254 46.46 65.71 -2.80
N ALA A 255 47.33 65.61 -1.81
CA ALA A 255 47.83 66.72 -0.99
C ALA A 255 48.72 67.62 -1.77
N LYS A 256 48.41 68.96 -1.85
CA LYS A 256 49.11 69.96 -2.62
C LYS A 256 49.97 70.92 -1.81
N THR A 257 49.90 70.89 -0.48
CA THR A 257 50.71 71.76 0.40
C THR A 257 51.48 70.91 1.42
N ASP A 258 52.65 71.38 1.86
CA ASP A 258 53.46 70.62 2.84
C ASP A 258 52.73 70.31 4.14
N GLN A 259 51.89 71.22 4.63
CA GLN A 259 51.08 71.00 5.80
C GLN A 259 50.01 69.95 5.57
N ALA A 260 49.38 69.92 4.39
CA ALA A 260 48.39 68.92 4.05
C ALA A 260 49.03 67.53 3.87
N LYS A 261 50.24 67.48 3.30
CA LYS A 261 51.05 66.28 3.11
C LYS A 261 51.46 65.68 4.43
N ALA A 262 52.00 66.46 5.38
CA ALA A 262 52.34 65.92 6.70
C ALA A 262 51.15 65.34 7.46
N ARG A 263 49.98 65.98 7.42
CA ARG A 263 48.78 65.44 8.01
C ARG A 263 48.27 64.15 7.34
N ALA A 264 48.42 64.02 6.04
CA ALA A 264 48.03 62.86 5.29
C ALA A 264 49.00 61.69 5.52
N GLU A 265 50.29 61.94 5.69
CA GLU A 265 51.32 60.96 6.08
C GLU A 265 51.02 60.40 7.50
N ASP A 266 50.67 61.26 8.46
CA ASP A 266 50.29 60.82 9.79
C ASP A 266 49.03 59.90 9.75
N LEU A 267 48.02 60.29 8.96
CA LEU A 267 46.76 59.48 8.78
C LEU A 267 47.03 58.14 8.12
N GLU A 268 47.87 58.12 7.08
CA GLU A 268 48.23 56.85 6.39
C GLU A 268 49.03 55.94 7.32
N ALA A 269 49.98 56.45 8.09
CA ALA A 269 50.75 55.66 9.04
C ALA A 269 49.88 55.05 10.15
N GLU A 270 48.91 55.82 10.67
CA GLU A 270 47.95 55.31 11.65
C GLU A 270 47.04 54.23 11.07
N ALA A 271 46.50 54.47 9.87
CA ALA A 271 45.62 53.49 9.18
C ALA A 271 46.40 52.23 8.79
N ALA A 272 47.65 52.36 8.32
CA ALA A 272 48.48 51.19 8.01
C ALA A 272 48.83 50.34 9.25
N ALA A 273 49.19 51.00 10.35
CA ALA A 273 49.43 50.27 11.62
C ALA A 273 48.22 49.51 12.09
N LYS A 274 47.02 50.13 12.06
CA LYS A 274 45.76 49.50 12.40
C LYS A 274 45.40 48.34 11.49
N ALA A 275 45.58 48.47 10.18
CA ALA A 275 45.31 47.38 9.22
C ALA A 275 46.25 46.20 9.44
N SER A 276 47.54 46.43 9.69
CA SER A 276 48.56 45.42 9.97
C SER A 276 48.31 44.69 11.28
N GLU A 277 47.92 45.40 12.34
CA GLU A 277 47.56 44.80 13.62
C GLU A 277 46.34 43.86 13.51
N LEU A 278 45.28 44.33 12.82
CA LEU A 278 44.08 43.51 12.60
C LEU A 278 44.35 42.28 11.72
N GLU A 279 45.25 42.39 10.76
CA GLU A 279 45.69 41.25 9.97
C GLU A 279 46.44 40.22 10.80
N THR A 280 47.32 40.64 11.67
CA THR A 280 48.02 39.76 12.60
C THR A 280 47.08 39.05 13.55
N GLN A 281 46.10 39.78 14.14
CA GLN A 281 45.09 39.21 14.99
C GLN A 281 44.20 38.23 14.25
N LEU A 282 43.78 38.56 13.01
CA LEU A 282 42.96 37.69 12.18
C LEU A 282 43.69 36.37 11.84
N ASN A 283 44.95 36.44 11.47
CA ASN A 283 45.76 35.27 11.14
C ASN A 283 45.99 34.36 12.38
N ALA A 284 46.23 34.93 13.55
CA ALA A 284 46.35 34.17 14.79
C ALA A 284 45.06 33.42 15.13
N VAL A 285 43.91 34.11 15.07
CA VAL A 285 42.60 33.46 15.33
C VAL A 285 42.23 32.44 14.25
N LYS A 286 42.60 32.69 12.98
CA LYS A 286 42.43 31.69 11.92
C LYS A 286 43.24 30.42 12.19
N ALA A 287 44.49 30.55 12.62
CA ALA A 287 45.33 29.40 12.95
C ALA A 287 44.75 28.56 14.12
N ASP A 288 44.32 29.23 15.20
CA ASP A 288 43.75 28.55 16.37
C ASP A 288 42.40 27.87 16.07
N ALA A 289 41.59 28.48 15.22
CA ALA A 289 40.28 27.97 14.89
C ALA A 289 40.28 26.85 13.80
N LYS A 290 41.35 26.82 12.99
CA LYS A 290 41.38 25.97 11.79
C LYS A 290 41.03 24.52 12.04
N ALA A 291 41.68 23.87 13.00
CA ALA A 291 41.44 22.44 13.29
C ALA A 291 39.99 22.16 13.70
N LYS A 292 39.38 23.08 14.48
CA LYS A 292 37.99 22.94 14.93
C LYS A 292 37.01 23.16 13.77
N LEU A 293 37.28 24.12 12.91
CA LEU A 293 36.45 24.40 11.73
C LEU A 293 36.51 23.26 10.71
N ASP A 294 37.70 22.71 10.46
CA ASP A 294 37.89 21.55 9.59
C ASP A 294 37.20 20.31 10.16
N ALA A 295 37.29 20.07 11.47
CA ALA A 295 36.57 18.97 12.14
C ALA A 295 35.04 19.13 12.07
N ALA A 296 34.53 20.35 12.19
CA ALA A 296 33.11 20.62 12.08
C ALA A 296 32.58 20.40 10.64
N ALA A 297 33.37 20.81 9.64
CA ALA A 297 33.06 20.55 8.23
C ALA A 297 33.04 19.05 7.96
N ALA A 298 34.06 18.30 8.39
CA ALA A 298 34.13 16.85 8.22
C ALA A 298 32.96 16.12 8.93
N ALA A 299 32.57 16.57 10.13
CA ALA A 299 31.44 16.01 10.86
C ALA A 299 30.10 16.30 10.15
N GLN A 300 29.96 17.48 9.55
CA GLN A 300 28.78 17.82 8.74
C GLN A 300 28.69 16.94 7.50
N ASP A 301 29.77 16.78 6.74
CA ASP A 301 29.84 15.92 5.57
C ASP A 301 29.53 14.45 5.93
N ALA A 302 30.06 13.97 7.05
CA ALA A 302 29.79 12.63 7.54
C ALA A 302 28.32 12.44 7.93
N SER A 303 27.69 13.47 8.51
CA SER A 303 26.25 13.46 8.86
C SER A 303 25.38 13.40 7.59
N GLU A 304 25.70 14.17 6.57
CA GLU A 304 24.97 14.19 5.30
C GLU A 304 25.10 12.85 4.56
N ALA A 305 26.30 12.28 4.52
CA ALA A 305 26.55 10.95 3.93
C ALA A 305 25.79 9.84 4.69
N ALA A 306 25.76 9.90 6.02
CA ALA A 306 25.06 8.95 6.85
C ALA A 306 23.52 9.04 6.67
N GLU A 307 22.94 10.24 6.56
CA GLU A 307 21.51 10.43 6.27
C GLU A 307 21.15 9.94 4.86
N ALA A 308 22.00 10.16 3.86
CA ALA A 308 21.77 9.62 2.52
C ALA A 308 21.76 8.09 2.54
N ARG A 309 22.70 7.45 3.26
CA ARG A 309 22.73 5.99 3.43
C ARG A 309 21.51 5.47 4.20
N ARG A 310 21.06 6.16 5.24
CA ARG A 310 19.82 5.84 5.96
C ARG A 310 18.61 5.80 5.03
N ALA A 311 18.46 6.82 4.18
CA ALA A 311 17.34 6.90 3.23
C ALA A 311 17.38 5.75 2.21
N ASP A 312 18.56 5.42 1.67
CA ASP A 312 18.72 4.35 0.69
C ASP A 312 18.46 2.96 1.30
N THR A 313 19.07 2.66 2.45
CA THR A 313 18.85 1.38 3.14
C THR A 313 17.40 1.20 3.60
N ALA A 314 16.74 2.28 4.09
CA ALA A 314 15.33 2.24 4.46
C ALA A 314 14.42 1.94 3.26
N LYS A 315 14.72 2.54 2.10
CA LYS A 315 14.00 2.27 0.85
C LYS A 315 14.18 0.81 0.43
N THR A 316 15.40 0.31 0.41
CA THR A 316 15.73 -1.06 0.00
C THR A 316 15.08 -2.10 0.93
N ALA A 317 15.09 -1.86 2.24
CA ALA A 317 14.42 -2.70 3.23
C ALA A 317 12.89 -2.69 3.05
N HIS A 318 12.31 -1.54 2.77
CA HIS A 318 10.88 -1.42 2.48
C HIS A 318 10.48 -2.20 1.22
N GLU A 319 11.25 -2.08 0.14
CA GLU A 319 11.03 -2.83 -1.11
C GLU A 319 11.14 -4.35 -0.89
N ALA A 320 12.12 -4.80 -0.12
CA ALA A 320 12.27 -6.21 0.24
C ALA A 320 11.12 -6.73 1.09
N LYS A 321 10.60 -5.93 2.02
CA LYS A 321 9.40 -6.25 2.79
C LYS A 321 8.17 -6.34 1.90
N LEU A 322 7.99 -5.39 0.99
CA LEU A 322 6.89 -5.43 0.01
C LEU A 322 6.97 -6.66 -0.90
N ALA A 323 8.17 -7.16 -1.19
CA ALA A 323 8.34 -8.37 -2.00
C ALA A 323 7.75 -9.63 -1.34
N LEU A 324 7.56 -9.64 -0.03
CA LEU A 324 6.89 -10.72 0.72
C LEU A 324 5.36 -10.63 0.69
N GLU A 325 4.81 -9.48 0.33
CA GLU A 325 3.36 -9.27 0.30
C GLU A 325 2.72 -10.00 -0.89
N PRO A 326 1.46 -10.44 -0.73
CA PRO A 326 0.71 -11.05 -1.82
C PRO A 326 0.61 -10.15 -3.03
N VAL A 327 0.87 -10.68 -4.22
CA VAL A 327 0.70 -9.97 -5.48
C VAL A 327 -0.71 -10.23 -6.03
N SER A 328 -1.39 -9.15 -6.41
CA SER A 328 -2.67 -9.19 -7.12
C SER A 328 -2.52 -8.49 -8.47
N VAL A 329 -2.94 -9.17 -9.51
CA VAL A 329 -2.92 -8.64 -10.88
C VAL A 329 -4.37 -8.52 -11.36
N PHE A 330 -4.74 -7.34 -11.83
CA PHE A 330 -6.06 -7.07 -12.40
C PHE A 330 -5.92 -6.57 -13.82
N VAL A 331 -6.56 -7.27 -14.77
CA VAL A 331 -6.65 -6.83 -16.17
C VAL A 331 -8.08 -6.39 -16.45
N SER A 332 -8.23 -5.14 -16.86
CA SER A 332 -9.52 -4.54 -17.18
C SER A 332 -9.69 -4.38 -18.68
N ARG A 333 -10.67 -5.09 -19.24
CA ARG A 333 -11.09 -4.89 -20.64
C ARG A 333 -11.61 -3.46 -20.87
N ALA A 334 -12.27 -2.91 -19.88
CA ALA A 334 -12.89 -1.60 -19.99
C ALA A 334 -11.88 -0.46 -20.14
N THR A 335 -10.76 -0.55 -19.45
CA THR A 335 -9.69 0.46 -19.46
C THR A 335 -8.51 0.04 -20.34
N GLN A 336 -8.47 -1.20 -20.85
CA GLN A 336 -7.33 -1.78 -21.58
C GLN A 336 -6.03 -1.65 -20.77
N ARG A 337 -6.11 -1.89 -19.44
CA ARG A 337 -4.96 -1.75 -18.54
C ARG A 337 -4.78 -2.96 -17.65
N LEU A 338 -3.55 -3.19 -17.27
CA LEU A 338 -3.13 -4.12 -16.24
C LEU A 338 -2.71 -3.30 -15.02
N TYR A 339 -3.25 -3.68 -13.89
CA TYR A 339 -2.95 -3.12 -12.58
C TYR A 339 -2.31 -4.20 -11.71
N VAL A 340 -1.15 -3.94 -11.18
CA VAL A 340 -0.48 -4.81 -10.21
C VAL A 340 -0.47 -4.14 -8.85
N ARG A 341 -0.83 -4.90 -7.82
CA ARG A 341 -0.75 -4.48 -6.42
C ARG A 341 0.08 -5.48 -5.63
N ARG A 342 0.83 -4.97 -4.66
CA ARG A 342 1.47 -5.76 -3.61
C ARG A 342 0.82 -5.40 -2.28
N GLY A 343 0.27 -6.40 -1.59
CA GLY A 343 -0.65 -6.13 -0.48
C GLY A 343 -1.81 -5.24 -0.94
N PHE A 344 -2.00 -4.09 -0.29
CA PHE A 344 -3.00 -3.09 -0.68
C PHE A 344 -2.42 -1.92 -1.50
N GLY A 345 -1.11 -1.85 -1.67
CA GLY A 345 -0.41 -0.79 -2.40
C GLY A 345 -0.44 -0.97 -3.91
N ALA A 346 -0.61 0.12 -4.66
CA ALA A 346 -0.41 0.12 -6.11
C ALA A 346 1.08 -0.06 -6.42
N TYR A 347 1.40 -0.99 -7.33
CA TYR A 347 2.77 -1.28 -7.73
C TYR A 347 3.05 -0.94 -9.19
N LEU A 348 2.12 -1.27 -10.09
CA LEU A 348 2.26 -1.02 -11.52
C LEU A 348 0.89 -0.78 -12.15
N ASP A 349 0.83 0.13 -13.11
CA ASP A 349 -0.34 0.43 -13.93
C ASP A 349 0.13 0.68 -15.37
N VAL A 350 -0.15 -0.26 -16.28
CA VAL A 350 0.33 -0.23 -17.67
C VAL A 350 -0.77 -0.60 -18.66
N PRO A 351 -0.73 -0.08 -19.90
CA PRO A 351 -1.63 -0.51 -20.94
C PRO A 351 -1.38 -1.97 -21.36
N VAL A 352 -2.44 -2.67 -21.75
CA VAL A 352 -2.39 -4.02 -22.33
C VAL A 352 -3.19 -4.07 -23.61
N THR A 353 -2.84 -4.98 -24.51
CA THR A 353 -3.63 -5.25 -25.70
C THR A 353 -4.56 -6.43 -25.45
N ILE A 354 -5.87 -6.20 -25.61
CA ILE A 354 -6.88 -7.27 -25.56
C ILE A 354 -7.48 -7.41 -26.97
N ARG A 355 -7.32 -8.59 -27.56
CA ARG A 355 -7.90 -8.88 -28.88
C ARG A 355 -9.42 -8.86 -28.81
N ASN A 356 -10.07 -8.32 -29.84
CA ASN A 356 -11.53 -8.16 -29.94
C ASN A 356 -12.14 -7.49 -28.69
N PRO A 357 -11.75 -6.24 -28.37
CA PRO A 357 -12.10 -5.60 -27.09
C PRO A 357 -13.61 -5.39 -26.89
N ASP A 358 -14.39 -5.39 -27.96
CA ASP A 358 -15.86 -5.26 -27.90
C ASP A 358 -16.55 -6.55 -27.47
N GLN A 359 -15.93 -7.70 -27.65
CA GLN A 359 -16.46 -8.99 -27.25
C GLN A 359 -16.27 -9.21 -25.75
N ARG A 360 -17.30 -9.70 -25.06
CA ARG A 360 -17.22 -10.01 -23.62
C ARG A 360 -16.16 -11.07 -23.36
N ILE A 361 -15.32 -10.82 -22.35
CA ILE A 361 -14.23 -11.73 -21.95
C ILE A 361 -14.61 -12.55 -20.70
N GLY A 362 -15.66 -12.14 -19.98
CA GLY A 362 -16.02 -12.73 -18.70
C GLY A 362 -15.22 -12.15 -17.53
N THR A 363 -15.53 -12.64 -16.34
CA THR A 363 -14.77 -12.33 -15.10
C THR A 363 -14.19 -13.63 -14.55
N HIS A 364 -12.88 -13.72 -14.54
CA HIS A 364 -12.13 -14.90 -14.10
C HIS A 364 -11.15 -14.54 -13.00
N VAL A 365 -11.03 -15.39 -12.00
CA VAL A 365 -10.11 -15.24 -10.87
C VAL A 365 -9.13 -16.40 -10.89
N PHE A 366 -7.88 -16.13 -11.20
CA PHE A 366 -6.80 -17.11 -11.14
C PHE A 366 -6.08 -16.98 -9.82
N THR A 367 -5.96 -18.07 -9.08
CA THR A 367 -5.32 -18.08 -7.76
C THR A 367 -4.25 -19.15 -7.70
N ALA A 368 -3.02 -18.77 -7.35
CA ALA A 368 -1.97 -19.71 -6.99
C ALA A 368 -2.30 -20.25 -5.58
N VAL A 369 -2.70 -21.51 -5.50
CA VAL A 369 -3.20 -22.13 -4.26
C VAL A 369 -2.12 -22.89 -3.51
N ALA A 370 -1.12 -23.41 -4.20
CA ALA A 370 -0.02 -24.14 -3.59
C ALA A 370 1.26 -24.01 -4.41
N ARG A 371 2.39 -24.23 -3.75
CA ARG A 371 3.68 -24.43 -4.38
C ARG A 371 3.96 -25.93 -4.44
N THR A 372 4.39 -26.39 -5.58
CA THR A 372 4.79 -27.78 -5.84
C THR A 372 6.21 -27.82 -6.39
N ASP A 373 6.74 -29.02 -6.54
CA ASP A 373 8.04 -29.21 -7.18
C ASP A 373 8.06 -28.79 -8.66
N ALA A 374 6.92 -28.81 -9.34
CA ALA A 374 6.76 -28.36 -10.72
C ALA A 374 6.51 -26.87 -10.89
N GLY A 375 6.29 -26.11 -9.80
CA GLY A 375 5.97 -24.69 -9.83
C GLY A 375 4.79 -24.31 -8.95
N LEU A 376 3.90 -23.45 -9.44
CA LEU A 376 2.66 -23.06 -8.74
C LEU A 376 1.48 -23.87 -9.27
N ARG A 377 0.67 -24.41 -8.37
CA ARG A 377 -0.64 -24.97 -8.69
C ARG A 377 -1.67 -23.84 -8.68
N TRP A 378 -2.38 -23.71 -9.77
CA TRP A 378 -3.36 -22.66 -9.98
C TRP A 378 -4.78 -23.21 -10.04
N THR A 379 -5.73 -22.40 -9.59
CA THR A 379 -7.14 -22.60 -9.83
C THR A 379 -7.75 -21.38 -10.51
N ALA A 380 -8.80 -21.61 -11.29
CA ALA A 380 -9.62 -20.58 -11.90
C ALA A 380 -11.04 -20.62 -11.35
N VAL A 381 -11.60 -19.46 -11.00
CA VAL A 381 -13.03 -19.29 -10.67
C VAL A 381 -13.62 -18.37 -11.72
N THR A 382 -14.65 -18.83 -12.43
CA THR A 382 -15.42 -18.02 -13.38
C THR A 382 -16.69 -17.52 -12.70
N ILE A 383 -16.91 -16.21 -12.69
CA ILE A 383 -18.00 -15.56 -11.94
C ILE A 383 -19.20 -15.28 -12.85
N ASP A 384 -18.97 -14.89 -14.09
CA ASP A 384 -20.02 -14.49 -15.04
C ASP A 384 -19.84 -15.11 -16.44
N SER A 385 -20.84 -14.91 -17.29
CA SER A 385 -20.81 -15.38 -18.68
C SER A 385 -19.84 -14.56 -19.55
N GLY A 386 -19.12 -15.23 -20.41
CA GLY A 386 -18.16 -14.68 -21.36
C GLY A 386 -17.36 -15.80 -21.99
N ASP A 387 -16.12 -15.54 -22.37
CA ASP A 387 -15.18 -16.58 -22.76
C ASP A 387 -14.93 -17.56 -21.61
N VAL A 388 -14.51 -18.77 -21.93
CA VAL A 388 -13.93 -19.66 -20.91
C VAL A 388 -12.57 -19.11 -20.46
N ALA A 389 -12.17 -19.40 -19.23
CA ALA A 389 -10.98 -18.83 -18.60
C ALA A 389 -9.70 -18.91 -19.47
N LYS A 390 -9.52 -20.01 -20.19
CA LYS A 390 -8.37 -20.19 -21.11
C LYS A 390 -8.44 -19.22 -22.28
N ALA A 391 -9.56 -19.14 -22.98
CA ALA A 391 -9.74 -18.25 -24.13
C ALA A 391 -9.65 -16.77 -23.69
N ALA A 392 -10.08 -16.43 -22.49
CA ALA A 392 -9.93 -15.11 -21.92
C ALA A 392 -8.46 -14.69 -21.81
N LEU A 393 -7.60 -15.56 -21.26
CA LEU A 393 -6.15 -15.30 -21.16
C LEU A 393 -5.48 -15.26 -22.55
N ASP A 394 -5.86 -16.14 -23.46
CA ASP A 394 -5.31 -16.18 -24.84
C ASP A 394 -5.51 -14.85 -25.60
N ARG A 395 -6.49 -14.03 -25.19
CA ARG A 395 -6.78 -12.72 -25.80
C ARG A 395 -5.93 -11.58 -25.26
N ILE A 396 -5.23 -11.77 -24.14
CA ILE A 396 -4.48 -10.72 -23.45
C ILE A 396 -3.01 -10.81 -23.87
N THR A 397 -2.46 -9.70 -24.36
CA THR A 397 -1.03 -9.55 -24.63
C THR A 397 -0.46 -8.50 -23.68
N LEU A 398 0.53 -8.92 -22.89
CA LEU A 398 1.27 -8.04 -21.98
C LEU A 398 2.44 -7.38 -22.72
N PRO A 399 2.77 -6.11 -22.40
CA PRO A 399 3.99 -5.46 -22.88
C PRO A 399 5.24 -6.24 -22.46
N GLN A 400 6.26 -6.28 -23.33
CA GLN A 400 7.47 -7.05 -23.07
C GLN A 400 8.24 -6.55 -21.85
N ASP A 401 8.26 -5.24 -21.63
CA ASP A 401 8.91 -4.63 -20.47
C ASP A 401 8.27 -5.03 -19.12
N VAL A 402 6.98 -5.32 -19.12
CA VAL A 402 6.26 -5.85 -17.94
C VAL A 402 6.70 -7.30 -17.67
N LEU A 403 6.79 -8.13 -18.70
CA LEU A 403 7.27 -9.51 -18.59
C LEU A 403 8.73 -9.56 -18.10
N ASP A 404 9.56 -8.64 -18.56
CA ASP A 404 10.97 -8.53 -18.15
C ASP A 404 11.14 -8.01 -16.72
N ARG A 405 10.29 -7.07 -16.29
CA ARG A 405 10.24 -6.60 -14.90
C ARG A 405 9.79 -7.69 -13.94
N ASP A 406 8.77 -8.46 -14.34
CA ASP A 406 8.25 -9.56 -13.52
C ASP A 406 9.33 -10.64 -13.28
N ARG A 407 10.13 -10.95 -14.30
CA ARG A 407 11.28 -11.84 -14.17
C ARG A 407 12.39 -11.30 -13.25
N LYS A 408 12.57 -9.98 -13.20
CA LYS A 408 13.60 -9.29 -12.37
C LYS A 408 13.11 -8.93 -10.98
N SER A 409 11.81 -8.66 -10.79
CA SER A 409 11.26 -8.15 -9.54
C SER A 409 10.91 -9.23 -8.51
N VAL A 410 11.10 -10.49 -8.85
CA VAL A 410 11.03 -11.65 -7.93
C VAL A 410 12.44 -12.02 -7.41
N VAL A 411 13.39 -11.11 -7.57
CA VAL A 411 14.73 -11.20 -6.98
C VAL A 411 14.78 -10.30 -5.73
#